data_7e629100748944b7dd9b27a9ca576278
#
_entry.id   7e629100748944b7dd9b27a9ca576278
#
_cell.length_a   1.000
_cell.length_b   1.000
_cell.length_c   1.000
_cell.angle_alpha   90.00
_cell.angle_beta   90.00
_cell.angle_gamma   90.00
#
_symmetry.space_group_name_H-M   'P 1'
#
loop_
_entity.id
_entity.type
_entity.pdbx_description
1 polymer ?
#
loop_
_entity_poly.entity_id
_entity_poly.type
_entity_poly.pdbx_seq_one_letter_code
_entity_poly.pdbx_strand_id
1 'polypeptide(L)'
;LSAQTAMATAPAPAMDTPAVDPLDPTGATGQFMPDPSDTGFFTLSESEMVQQDRQDRKQAKVRRRHRHTGLKVFIVLLLLILIAAGGLGFAYTRGFGFPSQESVVTDLFQAAGDGDTAKAESCLASSLSEDAKSMIISSIPQGATVSVEGMDQSMTETTAKVKASLSKGGEQEYTVKFVRSDNHIGWAVSSLDMDFSAADNQ
;
A
#
# COMPACT_ATOMS: atom_id res chain seq x y z
N LEU A 1 9.70 -34.06 20.77
CA LEU A 1 9.61 -34.69 19.42
C LEU A 1 9.72 -33.59 18.39
N SER A 2 10.96 -33.33 17.97
CA SER A 2 11.31 -32.33 16.96
C SER A 2 11.23 -32.97 15.58
N ALA A 3 10.37 -32.46 14.73
CA ALA A 3 10.34 -32.81 13.32
C ALA A 3 11.16 -31.77 12.54
N GLN A 4 12.37 -32.21 12.10
CA GLN A 4 13.18 -31.48 11.12
C GLN A 4 12.62 -31.78 9.73
N THR A 5 12.11 -30.75 9.08
CA THR A 5 11.74 -30.79 7.66
C THR A 5 12.99 -30.52 6.83
N ALA A 6 13.52 -31.58 6.19
CA ALA A 6 14.62 -31.47 5.24
C ALA A 6 14.14 -30.80 3.95
N MET A 7 14.72 -29.64 3.61
CA MET A 7 14.59 -29.01 2.30
C MET A 7 15.43 -29.79 1.29
N ALA A 8 14.77 -30.40 0.32
CA ALA A 8 15.39 -31.03 -0.84
C ALA A 8 15.85 -29.91 -1.81
N THR A 9 17.17 -29.82 -1.99
CA THR A 9 17.81 -28.97 -3.00
C THR A 9 17.65 -29.63 -4.37
N ALA A 10 16.96 -28.99 -5.29
CA ALA A 10 16.86 -29.42 -6.67
C ALA A 10 18.22 -29.21 -7.39
N PRO A 11 18.69 -30.16 -8.24
CA PRO A 11 19.91 -29.96 -9.02
C PRO A 11 19.67 -28.98 -10.18
N ALA A 12 20.65 -28.08 -10.38
CA ALA A 12 20.70 -27.16 -11.49
C ALA A 12 20.83 -27.92 -12.83
N PRO A 13 20.18 -27.41 -13.92
CA PRO A 13 20.37 -28.00 -15.23
C PRO A 13 21.81 -27.77 -15.73
N ALA A 14 22.43 -28.86 -16.19
CA ALA A 14 23.74 -28.84 -16.82
C ALA A 14 23.66 -28.05 -18.13
N MET A 15 24.48 -27.01 -18.25
CA MET A 15 24.72 -26.36 -19.53
C MET A 15 25.55 -27.27 -20.41
N ASP A 16 24.96 -27.76 -21.48
CA ASP A 16 25.66 -28.37 -22.59
C ASP A 16 26.57 -27.33 -23.26
N THR A 17 27.87 -27.48 -23.02
CA THR A 17 28.89 -26.79 -23.79
C THR A 17 29.01 -27.49 -25.13
N PRO A 18 28.82 -26.84 -26.28
CA PRO A 18 29.08 -27.45 -27.56
C PRO A 18 30.57 -27.76 -27.67
N ALA A 19 30.88 -29.02 -27.97
CA ALA A 19 32.21 -29.48 -28.25
C ALA A 19 32.79 -28.73 -29.44
N VAL A 20 33.90 -28.01 -29.21
CA VAL A 20 34.70 -27.40 -30.27
C VAL A 20 35.48 -28.52 -30.93
N ASP A 21 35.13 -28.87 -32.18
CA ASP A 21 35.91 -29.79 -33.00
C ASP A 21 37.32 -29.21 -33.20
N PRO A 22 38.36 -30.08 -33.07
CA PRO A 22 39.72 -29.64 -33.36
C PRO A 22 39.87 -29.31 -34.84
N LEU A 23 40.32 -28.09 -35.09
CA LEU A 23 40.64 -27.55 -36.41
C LEU A 23 41.46 -28.53 -37.23
N ASP A 24 40.86 -29.02 -38.29
CA ASP A 24 41.54 -29.78 -39.34
C ASP A 24 42.44 -28.80 -40.16
N PRO A 25 43.79 -28.92 -40.11
CA PRO A 25 44.69 -27.95 -40.74
C PRO A 25 44.82 -28.10 -42.26
N THR A 26 43.97 -28.88 -42.92
CA THR A 26 44.00 -29.10 -44.39
C THR A 26 42.86 -28.49 -45.19
N GLY A 27 42.10 -27.55 -44.56
CA GLY A 27 41.10 -26.75 -45.29
C GLY A 27 41.78 -25.71 -46.13
N ALA A 28 41.89 -25.95 -47.44
CA ALA A 28 42.37 -25.11 -48.49
C ALA A 28 41.82 -23.67 -48.30
N THR A 29 42.71 -22.71 -48.03
CA THR A 29 42.48 -21.31 -48.22
C THR A 29 42.29 -21.05 -49.71
N GLY A 30 41.07 -21.35 -50.21
CA GLY A 30 40.62 -20.86 -51.48
C GLY A 30 40.55 -19.36 -51.37
N GLN A 31 41.62 -18.68 -51.78
CA GLN A 31 41.55 -17.25 -52.05
C GLN A 31 40.45 -17.09 -53.11
N PHE A 32 39.28 -16.67 -52.67
CA PHE A 32 38.27 -16.18 -53.58
C PHE A 32 38.79 -14.86 -54.12
N MET A 33 39.64 -14.93 -55.18
CA MET A 33 39.92 -13.77 -55.98
C MET A 33 38.65 -13.52 -56.80
N PRO A 34 37.93 -12.44 -56.55
CA PRO A 34 36.84 -12.06 -57.44
C PRO A 34 37.41 -11.78 -58.80
N ASP A 35 36.88 -12.40 -59.84
CA ASP A 35 37.24 -12.18 -61.20
C ASP A 35 37.02 -10.67 -61.51
N PRO A 36 38.06 -9.91 -61.91
CA PRO A 36 37.93 -8.50 -62.18
C PRO A 36 36.98 -8.16 -63.30
N SER A 37 36.47 -9.15 -64.01
CA SER A 37 35.45 -8.99 -65.06
C SER A 37 34.04 -9.13 -64.54
N ASP A 38 33.81 -9.56 -63.31
CA ASP A 38 32.47 -9.69 -62.73
C ASP A 38 32.05 -8.39 -62.02
N THR A 39 31.89 -7.34 -62.81
CA THR A 39 31.35 -6.05 -62.38
C THR A 39 29.84 -6.09 -62.05
N GLY A 40 29.21 -7.26 -62.21
CA GLY A 40 27.79 -7.45 -61.93
C GLY A 40 27.42 -7.45 -60.46
N PHE A 41 28.40 -7.62 -59.56
CA PHE A 41 28.12 -7.78 -58.13
C PHE A 41 27.90 -6.46 -57.34
N PHE A 42 28.17 -5.31 -57.97
CA PHE A 42 28.08 -4.00 -57.29
C PHE A 42 27.16 -2.98 -57.97
N THR A 43 26.31 -3.40 -58.89
CA THR A 43 25.26 -2.52 -59.40
C THR A 43 23.97 -2.66 -58.60
N LEU A 44 24.03 -2.39 -57.32
CA LEU A 44 22.85 -1.91 -56.62
C LEU A 44 22.51 -0.57 -57.29
N SER A 45 21.41 -0.52 -57.99
CA SER A 45 20.99 0.70 -58.67
C SER A 45 20.88 1.81 -57.62
N GLU A 46 21.33 3.00 -58.00
CA GLU A 46 21.30 4.18 -57.13
C GLU A 46 19.88 4.40 -56.52
N SER A 47 18.86 3.96 -57.23
CA SER A 47 17.48 3.96 -56.77
C SER A 47 17.18 2.98 -55.62
N GLU A 48 17.84 1.82 -55.58
CA GLU A 48 17.67 0.84 -54.49
C GLU A 48 18.38 1.29 -53.24
N MET A 49 19.58 1.86 -53.34
CA MET A 49 20.28 2.45 -52.19
C MET A 49 19.48 3.59 -51.56
N VAL A 50 18.88 4.46 -52.38
CA VAL A 50 18.04 5.57 -51.89
C VAL A 50 16.76 5.05 -51.21
N GLN A 51 16.18 3.97 -51.71
CA GLN A 51 15.02 3.36 -51.09
C GLN A 51 15.37 2.69 -49.75
N GLN A 52 16.49 2.01 -49.67
CA GLN A 52 16.96 1.39 -48.44
C GLN A 52 17.30 2.42 -47.36
N ASP A 53 17.99 3.51 -47.71
CA ASP A 53 18.27 4.62 -46.80
C ASP A 53 16.99 5.30 -46.30
N ARG A 54 15.96 5.42 -47.15
CA ARG A 54 14.64 5.94 -46.72
C ARG A 54 13.90 4.99 -45.79
N GLN A 55 14.03 3.67 -45.96
CA GLN A 55 13.43 2.68 -45.07
C GLN A 55 14.14 2.65 -43.73
N ASP A 56 15.48 2.69 -43.71
CA ASP A 56 16.28 2.70 -42.48
C ASP A 56 16.03 3.97 -41.68
N ARG A 57 15.92 5.13 -42.31
CA ARG A 57 15.54 6.39 -41.62
C ARG A 57 14.14 6.34 -41.06
N LYS A 58 13.17 5.68 -41.69
CA LYS A 58 11.81 5.48 -41.17
C LYS A 58 11.83 4.54 -39.96
N GLN A 59 12.56 3.43 -40.05
CA GLN A 59 12.69 2.48 -38.94
C GLN A 59 13.43 3.06 -37.73
N ALA A 60 14.51 3.82 -37.99
CA ALA A 60 15.24 4.52 -36.91
C ALA A 60 14.36 5.57 -36.19
N LYS A 61 13.48 6.26 -36.91
CA LYS A 61 12.54 7.24 -36.33
C LYS A 61 11.47 6.57 -35.46
N VAL A 62 10.99 5.38 -35.88
CA VAL A 62 10.01 4.60 -35.08
C VAL A 62 10.66 4.05 -33.81
N ARG A 63 11.87 3.49 -33.91
CA ARG A 63 12.61 2.97 -32.72
C ARG A 63 12.90 4.06 -31.69
N ARG A 64 13.22 5.27 -32.12
CA ARG A 64 13.46 6.41 -31.20
C ARG A 64 12.19 6.87 -30.47
N ARG A 65 11.01 6.85 -31.11
CA ARG A 65 9.74 7.21 -30.49
C ARG A 65 9.32 6.24 -29.37
N HIS A 66 9.51 4.94 -29.54
CA HIS A 66 9.15 3.95 -28.52
C HIS A 66 10.03 4.01 -27.26
N ARG A 67 11.30 4.39 -27.40
CA ARG A 67 12.24 4.40 -26.28
C ARG A 67 11.91 5.46 -25.20
N HIS A 68 11.26 6.54 -25.57
CA HIS A 68 10.88 7.61 -24.64
C HIS A 68 9.45 7.48 -24.07
N THR A 69 8.60 6.67 -24.70
CA THR A 69 7.22 6.48 -24.23
C THR A 69 7.20 5.67 -22.93
N GLY A 70 7.98 4.61 -22.84
CA GLY A 70 8.10 3.80 -21.61
C GLY A 70 8.64 4.62 -20.43
N LEU A 71 9.65 5.45 -20.67
CA LEU A 71 10.21 6.32 -19.64
C LEU A 71 9.19 7.37 -19.16
N LYS A 72 8.42 7.97 -20.06
CA LYS A 72 7.36 8.92 -19.71
C LYS A 72 6.27 8.27 -18.88
N VAL A 73 5.81 7.08 -19.26
CA VAL A 73 4.81 6.32 -18.50
C VAL A 73 5.36 5.96 -17.11
N PHE A 74 6.62 5.53 -17.03
CA PHE A 74 7.26 5.22 -15.76
C PHE A 74 7.35 6.44 -14.84
N ILE A 75 7.74 7.62 -15.36
CA ILE A 75 7.80 8.86 -14.58
C ILE A 75 6.42 9.27 -14.08
N VAL A 76 5.37 9.18 -14.92
CA VAL A 76 4.00 9.50 -14.52
C VAL A 76 3.52 8.55 -13.42
N LEU A 77 3.80 7.25 -13.55
CA LEU A 77 3.42 6.25 -12.55
C LEU A 77 4.16 6.49 -11.22
N LEU A 78 5.45 6.79 -11.27
CA LEU A 78 6.24 7.12 -10.10
C LEU A 78 5.73 8.39 -9.41
N LEU A 79 5.35 9.41 -10.18
CA LEU A 79 4.79 10.65 -9.65
C LEU A 79 3.43 10.41 -8.98
N LEU A 80 2.57 9.55 -9.57
CA LEU A 80 1.31 9.13 -8.95
C LEU A 80 1.53 8.40 -7.62
N ILE A 81 2.53 7.51 -7.55
CA ILE A 81 2.89 6.82 -6.31
C ILE A 81 3.38 7.81 -5.25
N LEU A 82 4.20 8.79 -5.63
CA LEU A 82 4.66 9.83 -4.70
C LEU A 82 3.53 10.71 -4.18
N ILE A 83 2.57 11.08 -5.03
CA ILE A 83 1.38 11.83 -4.61
C ILE A 83 0.53 11.00 -3.67
N ALA A 84 0.29 9.73 -3.98
CA ALA A 84 -0.47 8.83 -3.11
C ALA A 84 0.22 8.63 -1.75
N ALA A 85 1.51 8.36 -1.74
CA ALA A 85 2.28 8.18 -0.51
C ALA A 85 2.34 9.47 0.32
N GLY A 86 2.54 10.63 -0.33
CA GLY A 86 2.52 11.94 0.32
C GLY A 86 1.15 12.28 0.89
N GLY A 87 0.08 11.98 0.16
CA GLY A 87 -1.31 12.16 0.61
C GLY A 87 -1.64 11.29 1.82
N LEU A 88 -1.28 10.01 1.80
CA LEU A 88 -1.47 9.11 2.93
C LEU A 88 -0.65 9.53 4.15
N GLY A 89 0.61 9.92 3.97
CA GLY A 89 1.47 10.43 5.04
C GLY A 89 0.88 11.70 5.67
N PHE A 90 0.41 12.62 4.85
CA PHE A 90 -0.24 13.84 5.34
C PHE A 90 -1.55 13.55 6.07
N ALA A 91 -2.38 12.65 5.56
CA ALA A 91 -3.59 12.21 6.24
C ALA A 91 -3.27 11.61 7.62
N TYR A 92 -2.26 10.73 7.68
CA TYR A 92 -1.81 10.13 8.94
C TYR A 92 -1.38 11.18 9.99
N THR A 93 -0.63 12.20 9.59
CA THR A 93 -0.23 13.30 10.49
C THR A 93 -1.41 14.15 10.97
N ARG A 94 -2.51 14.16 10.22
CA ARG A 94 -3.79 14.82 10.59
C ARG A 94 -4.70 13.95 11.44
N GLY A 95 -4.21 12.81 11.93
CA GLY A 95 -4.97 11.92 12.81
C GLY A 95 -5.90 10.95 12.07
N PHE A 96 -5.84 10.86 10.74
CA PHE A 96 -6.59 9.83 10.03
C PHE A 96 -6.10 8.44 10.44
N GLY A 97 -7.05 7.52 10.64
CA GLY A 97 -6.77 6.13 11.00
C GLY A 97 -7.93 5.22 10.62
N PHE A 98 -7.67 3.92 10.59
CA PHE A 98 -8.72 2.93 10.35
C PHE A 98 -8.56 1.78 11.36
N PRO A 99 -9.59 1.53 12.19
CA PRO A 99 -10.85 2.29 12.28
C PRO A 99 -10.67 3.75 12.72
N SER A 100 -11.62 4.62 12.34
CA SER A 100 -11.64 6.02 12.75
C SER A 100 -12.07 6.18 14.20
N GLN A 101 -11.78 7.31 14.83
CA GLN A 101 -12.20 7.61 16.20
C GLN A 101 -13.72 7.50 16.38
N GLU A 102 -14.47 8.09 15.43
CA GLU A 102 -15.94 8.06 15.44
C GLU A 102 -16.49 6.63 15.34
N SER A 103 -15.91 5.81 14.44
CA SER A 103 -16.27 4.41 14.31
C SER A 103 -16.01 3.64 15.61
N VAL A 104 -14.83 3.83 16.22
CA VAL A 104 -14.46 3.12 17.46
C VAL A 104 -15.40 3.46 18.60
N VAL A 105 -15.77 4.74 18.76
CA VAL A 105 -16.73 5.15 19.80
C VAL A 105 -18.12 4.55 19.55
N THR A 106 -18.59 4.64 18.31
CA THR A 106 -19.90 4.09 17.94
C THR A 106 -19.95 2.59 18.19
N ASP A 107 -18.92 1.86 17.77
CA ASP A 107 -18.79 0.42 17.97
C ASP A 107 -18.70 0.06 19.47
N LEU A 108 -17.95 0.84 20.26
CA LEU A 108 -17.82 0.64 21.70
C LEU A 108 -19.20 0.79 22.41
N PHE A 109 -19.88 1.90 22.15
CA PHE A 109 -21.19 2.15 22.77
C PHE A 109 -22.25 1.14 22.34
N GLN A 110 -22.25 0.76 21.05
CA GLN A 110 -23.16 -0.26 20.54
C GLN A 110 -22.85 -1.61 21.20
N ALA A 111 -21.59 -2.06 21.22
CA ALA A 111 -21.22 -3.34 21.78
C ALA A 111 -21.50 -3.42 23.29
N ALA A 112 -21.19 -2.34 24.03
CA ALA A 112 -21.52 -2.26 25.45
C ALA A 112 -23.04 -2.26 25.69
N GLY A 113 -23.81 -1.55 24.86
CA GLY A 113 -25.27 -1.53 24.91
C GLY A 113 -25.91 -2.88 24.63
N ASP A 114 -25.33 -3.65 23.70
CA ASP A 114 -25.77 -5.00 23.32
C ASP A 114 -25.28 -6.08 24.31
N GLY A 115 -24.39 -5.73 25.26
CA GLY A 115 -23.78 -6.66 26.20
C GLY A 115 -22.65 -7.52 25.60
N ASP A 116 -22.17 -7.17 24.40
CA ASP A 116 -21.04 -7.84 23.74
C ASP A 116 -19.72 -7.30 24.30
N THR A 117 -19.33 -7.82 25.47
CA THR A 117 -18.11 -7.41 26.16
C THR A 117 -16.85 -7.64 25.34
N ALA A 118 -16.77 -8.74 24.59
CA ALA A 118 -15.61 -9.07 23.77
C ALA A 118 -15.39 -8.04 22.63
N LYS A 119 -16.47 -7.63 21.98
CA LYS A 119 -16.45 -6.60 20.95
C LYS A 119 -16.13 -5.21 21.56
N ALA A 120 -16.72 -4.88 22.71
CA ALA A 120 -16.45 -3.64 23.42
C ALA A 120 -14.96 -3.54 23.84
N GLU A 121 -14.39 -4.62 24.39
CA GLU A 121 -12.96 -4.69 24.74
C GLU A 121 -12.03 -4.48 23.53
N SER A 122 -12.42 -4.96 22.37
CA SER A 122 -11.63 -4.76 21.15
C SER A 122 -11.52 -3.29 20.69
N CYS A 123 -12.43 -2.44 21.16
CA CYS A 123 -12.39 -0.99 20.92
C CYS A 123 -11.50 -0.24 21.92
N LEU A 124 -11.09 -0.90 23.00
CA LEU A 124 -10.27 -0.31 24.06
C LEU A 124 -8.78 -0.53 23.83
N ALA A 125 -7.96 0.36 24.37
CA ALA A 125 -6.51 0.25 24.26
C ALA A 125 -5.99 -1.00 25.00
N SER A 126 -5.07 -1.72 24.37
CA SER A 126 -4.42 -2.91 24.95
C SER A 126 -3.61 -2.60 26.21
N SER A 127 -3.20 -1.35 26.38
CA SER A 127 -2.48 -0.86 27.57
C SER A 127 -3.35 -0.74 28.82
N LEU A 128 -4.69 -0.82 28.68
CA LEU A 128 -5.60 -0.78 29.81
C LEU A 128 -5.62 -2.14 30.54
N SER A 129 -5.69 -2.08 31.89
CA SER A 129 -5.94 -3.30 32.69
C SER A 129 -7.36 -3.81 32.45
N GLU A 130 -7.59 -5.10 32.69
CA GLU A 130 -8.92 -5.72 32.53
C GLU A 130 -9.96 -5.06 33.44
N ASP A 131 -9.57 -4.65 34.64
CA ASP A 131 -10.45 -3.91 35.55
C ASP A 131 -10.84 -2.55 34.97
N ALA A 132 -9.90 -1.82 34.38
CA ALA A 132 -10.17 -0.54 33.73
C ALA A 132 -11.09 -0.71 32.51
N LYS A 133 -10.88 -1.72 31.69
CA LYS A 133 -11.76 -2.04 30.56
C LYS A 133 -13.17 -2.34 31.03
N SER A 134 -13.32 -3.20 32.04
CA SER A 134 -14.60 -3.54 32.63
C SER A 134 -15.32 -2.32 33.22
N MET A 135 -14.58 -1.41 33.86
CA MET A 135 -15.13 -0.17 34.39
C MET A 135 -15.64 0.75 33.28
N ILE A 136 -14.88 0.93 32.21
CA ILE A 136 -15.29 1.73 31.05
C ILE A 136 -16.58 1.15 30.46
N ILE A 137 -16.61 -0.15 30.16
CA ILE A 137 -17.77 -0.82 29.57
C ILE A 137 -19.00 -0.70 30.45
N SER A 138 -18.85 -0.89 31.77
CA SER A 138 -19.98 -0.81 32.72
C SER A 138 -20.51 0.63 32.90
N SER A 139 -19.70 1.65 32.59
CA SER A 139 -20.12 3.05 32.68
C SER A 139 -20.97 3.50 31.48
N ILE A 140 -21.03 2.71 30.42
CA ILE A 140 -21.78 3.02 29.21
C ILE A 140 -23.25 2.60 29.38
N PRO A 141 -24.20 3.53 29.21
CA PRO A 141 -25.62 3.22 29.33
C PRO A 141 -26.12 2.37 28.18
N GLN A 142 -26.97 1.39 28.48
CA GLN A 142 -27.55 0.51 27.48
C GLN A 142 -28.48 1.25 26.52
N GLY A 143 -28.35 0.97 25.23
CA GLY A 143 -29.19 1.52 24.17
C GLY A 143 -28.99 3.02 23.94
N ALA A 144 -27.84 3.58 24.32
CA ALA A 144 -27.47 4.96 24.01
C ALA A 144 -27.03 5.09 22.56
N THR A 145 -27.50 6.15 21.90
CA THR A 145 -27.02 6.54 20.57
C THR A 145 -25.99 7.66 20.74
N VAL A 146 -24.83 7.55 20.07
CA VAL A 146 -23.74 8.50 20.24
C VAL A 146 -23.57 9.41 19.04
N SER A 147 -23.17 10.64 19.30
CA SER A 147 -22.69 11.60 18.32
C SER A 147 -21.39 12.25 18.79
N VAL A 148 -20.43 12.42 17.90
CA VAL A 148 -19.18 13.10 18.20
C VAL A 148 -19.34 14.57 17.83
N GLU A 149 -19.21 15.47 18.82
CA GLU A 149 -19.44 16.90 18.62
C GLU A 149 -18.16 17.69 18.34
N GLY A 150 -17.06 17.30 18.90
CA GLY A 150 -15.78 17.99 18.74
C GLY A 150 -14.62 17.05 18.92
N MET A 151 -13.57 17.28 18.15
CA MET A 151 -12.40 16.42 18.14
C MET A 151 -11.13 17.27 18.07
N ASP A 152 -10.28 17.13 19.09
CA ASP A 152 -8.94 17.71 19.08
C ASP A 152 -7.95 16.61 18.70
N GLN A 153 -7.54 16.63 17.41
CA GLN A 153 -6.77 15.58 16.79
C GLN A 153 -5.29 15.87 16.81
N SER A 154 -4.51 14.92 17.29
CA SER A 154 -3.07 14.89 17.11
C SER A 154 -2.63 13.59 16.44
N MET A 155 -1.35 13.44 16.18
CA MET A 155 -0.80 12.27 15.50
C MET A 155 -0.92 10.98 16.32
N THR A 156 -0.77 11.08 17.65
CA THR A 156 -0.69 9.94 18.57
C THR A 156 -1.87 9.83 19.52
N GLU A 157 -2.48 10.97 19.83
CA GLU A 157 -3.56 11.08 20.79
C GLU A 157 -4.67 11.97 20.22
N THR A 158 -5.89 11.70 20.61
CA THR A 158 -7.05 12.51 20.25
C THR A 158 -7.97 12.59 21.45
N THR A 159 -8.53 13.76 21.70
CA THR A 159 -9.60 13.94 22.68
C THR A 159 -10.86 14.34 21.92
N ALA A 160 -11.96 13.64 22.19
CA ALA A 160 -13.25 13.97 21.58
C ALA A 160 -14.32 14.18 22.66
N LYS A 161 -15.22 15.12 22.40
CA LYS A 161 -16.46 15.25 23.12
C LYS A 161 -17.54 14.45 22.42
N VAL A 162 -18.16 13.57 23.18
CA VAL A 162 -19.15 12.63 22.70
C VAL A 162 -20.43 12.83 23.49
N LYS A 163 -21.54 13.03 22.79
CA LYS A 163 -22.85 13.12 23.38
C LYS A 163 -23.59 11.78 23.17
N ALA A 164 -24.03 11.20 24.26
CA ALA A 164 -24.84 9.99 24.27
C ALA A 164 -26.29 10.35 24.59
N SER A 165 -27.18 10.08 23.65
CA SER A 165 -28.62 10.22 23.83
C SER A 165 -29.18 8.91 24.38
N LEU A 166 -29.81 9.00 25.55
CA LEU A 166 -30.33 7.84 26.27
C LEU A 166 -31.71 7.44 25.75
N SER A 167 -31.97 6.13 25.63
CA SER A 167 -33.28 5.59 25.17
C SER A 167 -34.50 5.96 26.03
N LYS A 168 -34.24 6.31 27.30
CA LYS A 168 -35.26 6.80 28.25
C LYS A 168 -35.42 8.31 28.31
N GLY A 169 -34.74 9.02 27.40
CA GLY A 169 -34.67 10.47 27.38
C GLY A 169 -33.52 10.99 28.25
N GLY A 170 -32.98 12.12 27.85
CA GLY A 170 -31.79 12.75 28.44
C GLY A 170 -30.55 12.55 27.56
N GLU A 171 -29.60 13.40 27.80
CA GLU A 171 -28.30 13.40 27.13
C GLU A 171 -27.18 13.34 28.18
N GLN A 172 -26.15 12.62 27.89
CA GLN A 172 -24.96 12.50 28.73
C GLN A 172 -23.74 12.87 27.88
N GLU A 173 -22.93 13.77 28.37
CA GLU A 173 -21.68 14.14 27.71
C GLU A 173 -20.52 13.31 28.27
N TYR A 174 -19.62 12.89 27.37
CA TYR A 174 -18.42 12.16 27.68
C TYR A 174 -17.22 12.84 27.01
N THR A 175 -16.12 12.86 27.72
CA THR A 175 -14.81 13.16 27.16
C THR A 175 -14.07 11.86 26.94
N VAL A 176 -13.82 11.54 25.69
CA VAL A 176 -13.17 10.29 25.26
C VAL A 176 -11.76 10.60 24.79
N LYS A 177 -10.78 9.90 25.36
CA LYS A 177 -9.40 9.95 24.89
C LYS A 177 -9.07 8.71 24.07
N PHE A 178 -8.43 8.94 22.95
CA PHE A 178 -7.98 7.91 22.04
C PHE A 178 -6.46 7.89 21.97
N VAL A 179 -5.92 6.70 21.79
CA VAL A 179 -4.52 6.45 21.46
C VAL A 179 -4.46 5.61 20.18
N ARG A 180 -3.29 5.59 19.55
CA ARG A 180 -3.11 4.68 18.41
C ARG A 180 -3.21 3.23 18.88
N SER A 181 -3.96 2.43 18.13
CA SER A 181 -4.03 0.99 18.36
C SER A 181 -2.67 0.32 18.09
N ASP A 182 -2.50 -0.93 18.50
CA ASP A 182 -1.23 -1.67 18.39
C ASP A 182 -0.71 -1.78 16.94
N ASN A 183 -1.59 -1.71 15.97
CA ASN A 183 -1.21 -1.68 14.56
C ASN A 183 -0.72 -0.30 14.07
N HIS A 184 -0.72 0.72 14.92
CA HIS A 184 -0.36 2.12 14.65
C HIS A 184 -1.18 2.81 13.54
N ILE A 185 -2.17 2.15 12.96
CA ILE A 185 -2.99 2.67 11.86
C ILE A 185 -4.34 3.15 12.38
N GLY A 186 -4.97 2.38 13.27
CA GLY A 186 -6.26 2.68 13.84
C GLY A 186 -6.21 3.44 15.17
N TRP A 187 -7.35 3.56 15.79
CA TRP A 187 -7.54 4.18 17.09
C TRP A 187 -8.16 3.20 18.08
N ALA A 188 -7.88 3.42 19.35
CA ALA A 188 -8.48 2.70 20.47
C ALA A 188 -8.78 3.68 21.58
N VAL A 189 -9.83 3.43 22.36
CA VAL A 189 -10.20 4.27 23.50
C VAL A 189 -9.27 3.97 24.68
N SER A 190 -8.66 5.00 25.24
CA SER A 190 -7.77 4.91 26.41
C SER A 190 -8.42 5.42 27.69
N SER A 191 -9.37 6.35 27.61
CA SER A 191 -10.22 6.74 28.75
C SER A 191 -11.58 7.21 28.29
N LEU A 192 -12.55 7.05 29.16
CA LEU A 192 -13.91 7.54 29.03
C LEU A 192 -14.28 8.24 30.34
N ASP A 193 -14.37 9.56 30.28
CA ASP A 193 -14.70 10.38 31.44
C ASP A 193 -16.09 11.00 31.23
N MET A 194 -17.00 10.85 32.22
CA MET A 194 -18.31 11.50 32.21
C MET A 194 -18.16 12.98 32.56
N ASP A 195 -18.72 13.85 31.73
CA ASP A 195 -18.74 15.29 32.02
C ASP A 195 -20.08 15.63 32.69
N PHE A 196 -19.99 15.91 34.00
CA PHE A 196 -21.16 16.25 34.82
C PHE A 196 -21.56 17.72 34.71
N SER A 197 -20.83 18.53 33.93
CA SER A 197 -21.07 19.98 33.83
C SER A 197 -22.33 20.35 33.02
N ALA A 198 -22.93 19.42 32.30
CA ALA A 198 -24.11 19.73 31.47
C ALA A 198 -25.46 19.73 32.24
N ALA A 199 -25.48 19.29 33.49
CA ALA A 199 -26.73 19.14 34.25
C ALA A 199 -27.21 20.41 34.95
N ASP A 200 -26.38 21.47 35.04
CA ASP A 200 -26.71 22.68 35.83
C ASP A 200 -27.33 23.83 35.03
N ASN A 201 -27.68 23.66 33.75
CA ASN A 201 -28.26 24.71 32.90
C ASN A 201 -29.67 24.42 32.40
N GLN A 202 -30.56 23.80 33.19
CA GLN A 202 -31.99 23.78 32.92
C GLN A 202 -32.78 24.51 33.98
#